data_87dc89497b4ca213b1636c5e369187ca
#
_entry.id   87dc89497b4ca213b1636c5e369187ca
#
_cell.length_a   1.000
_cell.length_b   1.000
_cell.length_c   1.000
_cell.angle_alpha   90.00
_cell.angle_beta   90.00
_cell.angle_gamma   90.00
#
_symmetry.space_group_name_H-M   'P 1'
#
loop_
_entity.id
_entity.type
_entity.pdbx_description
1 polymer ?
#
loop_
_entity_poly.entity_id
_entity_poly.type
_entity_poly.pdbx_seq_one_letter_code
_entity_poly.pdbx_strand_id
1 'polypeptide(L)'
;MKEQDNGRTEELSSATWQFIVSHREDDVRTLALQARKYPQVDMAEAVTQIAGWQIAVRKIPSWAAMEGILYPRHLSMEQCSSEITALYKASLVGGESFTDLTAGLGVDCSFLARRFRRADYVERQETLCRLAAHNFPLLGLDHIRVHHADALEYLREMEPVDCLFLDPARRDSHGGKTVAITECEPDVCALESLLVEKGRKVMVKLSPMLDMASALRDLKYIRELHVIAVNNECKELTAVLYRMNSVNESSEKEVVISCEQAVHNSLSEPFTYTFSEEKNAVCQLADRVETYLYEPGAALLKAGPYRLLSQRYGVKKLHPNSHLYTSSVQVDFPGRCFQVTGISGFGKKEVKELLGGLEKANLTVRNFPASVADLRKKLKLKEGGDVYLFATTLQNGEKVLIKCLKPALLS
;
A
#
# COMPACT_ATOMS: atom_id res chain seq x y z
N MET A 1 -31.75 -5.37 13.54
CA MET A 1 -32.41 -4.06 13.50
C MET A 1 -31.73 -3.29 12.39
N LYS A 2 -32.40 -3.14 11.24
CA LYS A 2 -31.86 -2.33 10.13
C LYS A 2 -32.03 -0.87 10.51
N GLU A 3 -30.95 -0.18 10.83
CA GLU A 3 -30.95 1.27 10.91
C GLU A 3 -31.26 1.82 9.52
N GLN A 4 -32.41 2.47 9.39
CA GLN A 4 -32.75 3.29 8.24
C GLN A 4 -31.81 4.51 8.28
N ASP A 5 -30.82 4.51 7.40
CA ASP A 5 -29.98 5.67 7.13
C ASP A 5 -30.87 6.71 6.42
N ASN A 6 -31.35 7.70 7.18
CA ASN A 6 -32.07 8.84 6.63
C ASN A 6 -31.05 9.74 5.92
N GLY A 7 -30.86 9.51 4.63
CA GLY A 7 -29.90 10.16 3.75
C GLY A 7 -30.16 11.67 3.53
N ARG A 8 -29.92 12.48 4.54
CA ARG A 8 -29.80 13.94 4.40
C ARG A 8 -28.35 14.33 4.65
N THR A 9 -27.63 14.72 3.59
CA THR A 9 -26.60 15.74 3.73
C THR A 9 -27.34 17.05 3.99
N GLU A 10 -27.84 17.26 5.22
CA GLU A 10 -28.25 18.58 5.66
C GLU A 10 -26.96 19.43 5.63
N GLU A 11 -27.03 20.60 5.01
CA GLU A 11 -25.95 21.59 5.09
C GLU A 11 -25.61 21.75 6.58
N LEU A 12 -24.35 21.52 6.94
CA LEU A 12 -23.90 21.66 8.31
C LEU A 12 -24.26 23.06 8.81
N SER A 13 -24.96 23.14 9.95
CA SER A 13 -25.27 24.45 10.51
C SER A 13 -23.99 25.24 10.75
N SER A 14 -24.05 26.56 10.63
CA SER A 14 -22.93 27.46 10.90
C SER A 14 -22.29 27.19 12.27
N ALA A 15 -23.11 26.86 13.29
CA ALA A 15 -22.63 26.52 14.62
C ALA A 15 -21.85 25.20 14.63
N THR A 16 -22.34 24.18 13.92
CA THR A 16 -21.63 22.89 13.80
C THR A 16 -20.29 23.05 13.04
N TRP A 17 -20.31 23.82 11.95
CA TRP A 17 -19.09 24.08 11.17
C TRP A 17 -18.03 24.84 11.98
N GLN A 18 -18.43 25.90 12.69
CA GLN A 18 -17.50 26.66 13.57
C GLN A 18 -16.92 25.76 14.67
N PHE A 19 -17.73 24.86 15.23
CA PHE A 19 -17.28 23.90 16.22
C PHE A 19 -16.23 22.95 15.65
N ILE A 20 -16.46 22.38 14.45
CA ILE A 20 -15.50 21.51 13.74
C ILE A 20 -14.16 22.21 13.57
N VAL A 21 -14.17 23.43 13.03
CA VAL A 21 -12.94 24.19 12.78
C VAL A 21 -12.17 24.50 14.07
N SER A 22 -12.88 24.83 15.15
CA SER A 22 -12.26 25.20 16.43
C SER A 22 -11.70 24.01 17.21
N HIS A 23 -12.23 22.79 16.98
CA HIS A 23 -11.92 21.59 17.77
C HIS A 23 -11.30 20.46 16.94
N ARG A 24 -10.89 20.73 15.71
CA ARG A 24 -10.41 19.67 14.79
C ARG A 24 -9.15 18.94 15.26
N GLU A 25 -8.39 19.49 16.22
CA GLU A 25 -7.21 18.85 16.81
C GLU A 25 -7.51 18.14 18.14
N ASP A 26 -8.72 18.31 18.69
CA ASP A 26 -9.11 17.74 19.96
C ASP A 26 -9.44 16.23 19.87
N ASP A 27 -9.39 15.55 21.00
CA ASP A 27 -9.77 14.13 21.08
C ASP A 27 -11.27 13.93 20.85
N VAL A 28 -11.62 13.24 19.77
CA VAL A 28 -13.02 13.04 19.33
C VAL A 28 -13.87 12.28 20.35
N ARG A 29 -13.28 11.41 21.18
CA ARG A 29 -14.01 10.68 22.21
C ARG A 29 -14.40 11.62 23.34
N THR A 30 -13.50 12.50 23.71
CA THR A 30 -13.76 13.55 24.71
C THR A 30 -14.82 14.52 24.24
N LEU A 31 -14.79 14.94 22.96
CA LEU A 31 -15.79 15.83 22.36
C LEU A 31 -17.19 15.18 22.36
N ALA A 32 -17.29 13.91 21.96
CA ALA A 32 -18.56 13.18 21.95
C ALA A 32 -19.26 13.15 23.33
N LEU A 33 -18.48 13.04 24.41
CA LEU A 33 -19.01 13.06 25.78
C LEU A 33 -19.52 14.45 26.22
N GLN A 34 -19.13 15.50 25.53
CA GLN A 34 -19.50 16.89 25.85
C GLN A 34 -20.72 17.40 25.08
N ALA A 35 -21.45 16.55 24.33
CA ALA A 35 -22.57 16.94 23.47
C ALA A 35 -23.59 17.85 24.19
N ARG A 36 -23.88 17.57 25.46
CA ARG A 36 -24.85 18.37 26.28
C ARG A 36 -24.39 19.84 26.49
N LYS A 37 -23.10 20.15 26.37
CA LYS A 37 -22.58 21.51 26.53
C LYS A 37 -22.80 22.38 25.30
N TYR A 38 -23.07 21.77 24.14
CA TYR A 38 -23.17 22.43 22.85
C TYR A 38 -24.50 22.05 22.15
N PRO A 39 -25.66 22.45 22.71
CA PRO A 39 -26.97 22.01 22.21
C PRO A 39 -27.28 22.49 20.77
N GLN A 40 -26.56 23.48 20.27
CA GLN A 40 -26.69 24.02 18.92
C GLN A 40 -25.85 23.29 17.87
N VAL A 41 -24.99 22.34 18.31
CA VAL A 41 -24.05 21.59 17.45
C VAL A 41 -24.60 20.20 17.22
N ASP A 42 -24.68 19.77 15.97
CA ASP A 42 -24.80 18.35 15.67
C ASP A 42 -23.47 17.65 16.01
N MET A 43 -23.40 17.16 17.26
CA MET A 43 -22.17 16.57 17.78
C MET A 43 -21.79 15.26 17.08
N ALA A 44 -22.76 14.47 16.60
CA ALA A 44 -22.50 13.23 15.91
C ALA A 44 -21.81 13.49 14.57
N GLU A 45 -22.31 14.46 13.83
CA GLU A 45 -21.72 14.88 12.56
C GLU A 45 -20.38 15.60 12.80
N ALA A 46 -20.31 16.51 13.79
CA ALA A 46 -19.06 17.22 14.13
C ALA A 46 -17.91 16.24 14.44
N VAL A 47 -18.16 15.22 15.26
CA VAL A 47 -17.16 14.18 15.59
C VAL A 47 -16.77 13.37 14.35
N THR A 48 -17.72 13.06 13.47
CA THR A 48 -17.44 12.38 12.20
C THR A 48 -16.48 13.21 11.33
N GLN A 49 -16.77 14.50 11.16
CA GLN A 49 -15.97 15.40 10.33
C GLN A 49 -14.57 15.65 10.95
N ILE A 50 -14.48 15.84 12.26
CA ILE A 50 -13.20 16.01 12.97
C ILE A 50 -12.35 14.74 12.85
N ALA A 51 -12.92 13.56 13.10
CA ALA A 51 -12.20 12.29 12.94
C ALA A 51 -11.70 12.08 11.50
N GLY A 52 -12.55 12.39 10.51
CA GLY A 52 -12.20 12.33 9.10
C GLY A 52 -11.03 13.27 8.76
N TRP A 53 -11.08 14.52 9.21
CA TRP A 53 -10.01 15.48 9.01
C TRP A 53 -8.68 15.03 9.67
N GLN A 54 -8.72 14.51 10.90
CA GLN A 54 -7.52 14.01 11.60
C GLN A 54 -6.85 12.84 10.87
N ILE A 55 -7.63 11.98 10.22
CA ILE A 55 -7.09 10.93 9.34
C ILE A 55 -6.53 11.55 8.06
N ALA A 56 -7.26 12.48 7.45
CA ALA A 56 -6.88 13.12 6.20
C ALA A 56 -5.56 13.89 6.30
N VAL A 57 -5.29 14.59 7.40
CA VAL A 57 -4.00 15.29 7.65
C VAL A 57 -2.80 14.36 7.41
N ARG A 58 -2.92 13.10 7.79
CA ARG A 58 -1.83 12.12 7.65
C ARG A 58 -1.88 11.36 6.34
N LYS A 59 -3.08 11.11 5.80
CA LYS A 59 -3.30 10.18 4.70
C LYS A 59 -3.52 10.87 3.36
N ILE A 60 -4.19 12.03 3.38
CA ILE A 60 -4.54 12.83 2.19
C ILE A 60 -4.38 14.33 2.53
N PRO A 61 -3.14 14.79 2.80
CA PRO A 61 -2.89 16.14 3.31
C PRO A 61 -3.41 17.26 2.40
N SER A 62 -3.45 17.07 1.08
CA SER A 62 -4.02 18.04 0.15
C SER A 62 -5.53 18.24 0.37
N TRP A 63 -6.28 17.19 0.71
CA TRP A 63 -7.70 17.32 1.06
C TRP A 63 -7.89 18.01 2.40
N ALA A 64 -7.06 17.67 3.40
CA ALA A 64 -7.14 18.28 4.72
C ALA A 64 -6.82 19.78 4.72
N ALA A 65 -6.04 20.25 3.74
CA ALA A 65 -5.73 21.66 3.53
C ALA A 65 -6.86 22.47 2.87
N MET A 66 -7.85 21.80 2.26
CA MET A 66 -8.99 22.47 1.63
C MET A 66 -10.12 22.66 2.62
N GLU A 67 -10.60 23.89 2.75
CA GLU A 67 -11.77 24.20 3.56
C GLU A 67 -13.04 23.67 2.91
N GLY A 68 -14.00 23.20 3.71
CA GLY A 68 -15.29 22.72 3.22
C GLY A 68 -15.32 21.26 2.80
N ILE A 69 -14.22 20.54 2.77
CA ILE A 69 -14.22 19.09 2.48
C ILE A 69 -15.01 18.34 3.54
N LEU A 70 -15.92 17.48 3.07
CA LEU A 70 -16.69 16.58 3.90
C LEU A 70 -16.12 15.16 3.88
N TYR A 71 -16.10 14.53 5.04
CA TYR A 71 -15.53 13.20 5.24
C TYR A 71 -16.63 12.17 5.59
N PRO A 72 -16.54 10.95 5.07
CA PRO A 72 -17.45 9.87 5.45
C PRO A 72 -17.12 9.33 6.84
N ARG A 73 -17.95 8.41 7.31
CA ARG A 73 -17.70 7.67 8.56
C ARG A 73 -16.31 7.01 8.52
N HIS A 74 -15.71 6.84 9.69
CA HIS A 74 -14.34 6.40 9.95
C HIS A 74 -13.85 5.21 9.08
N LEU A 75 -14.65 4.16 8.88
CA LEU A 75 -14.24 2.96 8.14
C LEU A 75 -13.81 3.28 6.69
N SER A 76 -14.55 4.11 5.97
CA SER A 76 -14.19 4.49 4.60
C SER A 76 -12.90 5.29 4.54
N MET A 77 -12.61 6.12 5.55
CA MET A 77 -11.36 6.87 5.67
C MET A 77 -10.15 5.96 5.91
N GLU A 78 -10.29 4.89 6.70
CA GLU A 78 -9.21 3.94 6.94
C GLU A 78 -8.89 3.10 5.69
N GLN A 79 -9.90 2.76 4.90
CA GLN A 79 -9.76 1.88 3.73
C GLN A 79 -9.33 2.61 2.45
N CYS A 80 -9.54 3.93 2.34
CA CYS A 80 -9.15 4.68 1.13
C CYS A 80 -7.64 4.69 0.91
N SER A 81 -7.21 4.98 -0.31
CA SER A 81 -5.80 5.18 -0.67
C SER A 81 -5.18 6.36 0.10
N SER A 82 -3.87 6.32 0.29
CA SER A 82 -3.12 7.51 0.69
C SER A 82 -2.83 8.40 -0.52
N GLU A 83 -2.60 9.69 -0.28
CA GLU A 83 -2.24 10.65 -1.33
C GLU A 83 -1.03 10.18 -2.14
N ILE A 84 0.02 9.68 -1.48
CA ILE A 84 1.23 9.23 -2.17
C ILE A 84 0.97 8.04 -3.10
N THR A 85 0.11 7.09 -2.70
CA THR A 85 -0.24 5.95 -3.57
C THR A 85 -1.17 6.35 -4.71
N ALA A 86 -2.06 7.31 -4.48
CA ALA A 86 -2.91 7.87 -5.52
C ALA A 86 -2.13 8.70 -6.55
N LEU A 87 -1.19 9.53 -6.09
CA LEU A 87 -0.24 10.27 -6.95
C LEU A 87 0.61 9.34 -7.80
N TYR A 88 1.11 8.24 -7.21
CA TYR A 88 1.84 7.24 -7.97
C TYR A 88 0.99 6.64 -9.09
N LYS A 89 -0.24 6.18 -8.78
CA LYS A 89 -1.15 5.66 -9.80
C LYS A 89 -1.46 6.70 -10.89
N ALA A 90 -1.65 7.95 -10.50
CA ALA A 90 -1.87 9.05 -11.44
C ALA A 90 -0.66 9.30 -12.38
N SER A 91 0.58 9.00 -11.95
CA SER A 91 1.76 9.12 -12.80
C SER A 91 1.83 8.08 -13.92
N LEU A 92 1.09 6.98 -13.78
CA LEU A 92 1.05 5.87 -14.75
C LEU A 92 0.05 6.09 -15.88
N VAL A 93 -0.78 7.13 -15.82
CA VAL A 93 -1.93 7.33 -16.72
C VAL A 93 -2.01 8.74 -17.27
N GLY A 94 -2.80 8.91 -18.34
CA GLY A 94 -3.15 10.17 -18.94
C GLY A 94 -3.89 9.95 -20.26
N GLY A 95 -4.64 10.95 -20.69
CA GLY A 95 -5.44 10.89 -21.94
C GLY A 95 -6.59 11.87 -21.96
N GLU A 96 -7.61 11.57 -22.74
CA GLU A 96 -8.82 12.39 -22.90
C GLU A 96 -9.92 11.98 -21.92
N SER A 97 -10.05 10.66 -21.63
CA SER A 97 -11.19 10.10 -20.89
C SER A 97 -10.78 9.06 -19.85
N PHE A 98 -11.42 9.15 -18.69
CA PHE A 98 -11.18 8.31 -17.52
C PHE A 98 -12.50 7.89 -16.88
N THR A 99 -12.56 6.66 -16.38
CA THR A 99 -13.69 6.19 -15.55
C THR A 99 -13.17 5.40 -14.37
N ASP A 100 -13.59 5.77 -13.16
CA ASP A 100 -13.42 4.99 -11.93
C ASP A 100 -14.74 4.24 -11.68
N LEU A 101 -14.72 2.91 -11.81
CA LEU A 101 -15.91 2.07 -11.70
C LEU A 101 -16.30 1.71 -10.26
N THR A 102 -15.41 1.95 -9.30
CA THR A 102 -15.61 1.57 -7.87
C THR A 102 -15.08 2.67 -6.97
N ALA A 103 -15.51 3.90 -7.23
CA ALA A 103 -14.78 5.08 -6.81
C ALA A 103 -14.79 5.35 -5.30
N GLY A 104 -15.74 4.77 -4.53
CA GLY A 104 -15.77 4.87 -3.08
C GLY A 104 -15.75 6.32 -2.59
N LEU A 105 -14.81 6.68 -1.70
CA LEU A 105 -14.63 8.06 -1.27
C LEU A 105 -14.14 9.01 -2.38
N GLY A 106 -13.62 8.47 -3.49
CA GLY A 106 -13.13 9.26 -4.61
C GLY A 106 -11.70 9.74 -4.49
N VAL A 107 -10.90 9.21 -3.55
CA VAL A 107 -9.50 9.62 -3.39
C VAL A 107 -8.71 9.30 -4.65
N ASP A 108 -8.67 8.04 -5.09
CA ASP A 108 -7.97 7.65 -6.31
C ASP A 108 -8.52 8.42 -7.53
N CYS A 109 -9.84 8.49 -7.67
CA CYS A 109 -10.50 9.23 -8.72
C CYS A 109 -10.02 10.69 -8.78
N SER A 110 -9.94 11.39 -7.63
CA SER A 110 -9.54 12.80 -7.56
C SER A 110 -8.12 13.08 -8.04
N PHE A 111 -7.20 12.13 -7.88
CA PHE A 111 -5.81 12.28 -8.35
C PHE A 111 -5.65 11.82 -9.80
N LEU A 112 -6.26 10.70 -10.18
CA LEU A 112 -6.17 10.16 -11.55
C LEU A 112 -6.87 11.09 -12.55
N ALA A 113 -8.06 11.60 -12.22
CA ALA A 113 -8.86 12.48 -13.09
C ALA A 113 -8.11 13.75 -13.54
N ARG A 114 -7.16 14.26 -12.73
CA ARG A 114 -6.31 15.41 -13.10
C ARG A 114 -5.46 15.18 -14.35
N ARG A 115 -5.31 13.92 -14.77
CA ARG A 115 -4.52 13.52 -15.95
C ARG A 115 -5.38 13.42 -17.23
N PHE A 116 -6.68 13.76 -17.14
CA PHE A 116 -7.66 13.58 -18.20
C PHE A 116 -8.52 14.84 -18.38
N ARG A 117 -9.11 15.01 -19.56
CA ARG A 117 -10.01 16.13 -19.83
C ARG A 117 -11.43 15.92 -19.32
N ARG A 118 -11.88 14.66 -19.27
CA ARG A 118 -13.17 14.26 -18.73
C ARG A 118 -13.00 13.02 -17.90
N ALA A 119 -13.76 12.94 -16.81
CA ALA A 119 -13.72 11.82 -15.91
C ALA A 119 -15.14 11.47 -15.43
N ASP A 120 -15.38 10.19 -15.25
CA ASP A 120 -16.59 9.64 -14.69
C ASP A 120 -16.24 8.89 -13.39
N TYR A 121 -16.93 9.28 -12.31
CA TYR A 121 -16.91 8.65 -11.00
C TYR A 121 -18.16 7.81 -10.86
N VAL A 122 -18.04 6.50 -10.64
CA VAL A 122 -19.16 5.56 -10.50
C VAL A 122 -19.12 4.90 -9.12
N GLU A 123 -20.21 5.01 -8.37
CA GLU A 123 -20.33 4.46 -7.02
C GLU A 123 -21.78 4.06 -6.74
N ARG A 124 -21.98 2.91 -6.09
CA ARG A 124 -23.30 2.37 -5.76
C ARG A 124 -23.92 2.95 -4.48
N GLN A 125 -23.10 3.57 -3.62
CA GLN A 125 -23.55 4.17 -2.37
C GLN A 125 -23.89 5.64 -2.58
N GLU A 126 -25.18 5.99 -2.50
CA GLU A 126 -25.66 7.36 -2.71
C GLU A 126 -24.96 8.38 -1.78
N THR A 127 -24.70 8.00 -0.53
CA THR A 127 -24.00 8.87 0.44
C THR A 127 -22.60 9.25 -0.02
N LEU A 128 -21.84 8.32 -0.62
CA LEU A 128 -20.52 8.61 -1.17
C LEU A 128 -20.60 9.45 -2.45
N CYS A 129 -21.61 9.22 -3.30
CA CYS A 129 -21.87 10.05 -4.47
C CYS A 129 -22.14 11.51 -4.08
N ARG A 130 -22.94 11.75 -3.02
CA ARG A 130 -23.22 13.10 -2.51
C ARG A 130 -21.95 13.77 -1.98
N LEU A 131 -21.12 13.05 -1.22
CA LEU A 131 -19.82 13.56 -0.73
C LEU A 131 -18.89 13.91 -1.89
N ALA A 132 -18.79 13.05 -2.90
CA ALA A 132 -17.98 13.27 -4.09
C ALA A 132 -18.45 14.51 -4.87
N ALA A 133 -19.77 14.64 -5.11
CA ALA A 133 -20.36 15.78 -5.79
C ALA A 133 -20.12 17.11 -5.04
N HIS A 134 -20.04 17.09 -3.71
CA HIS A 134 -19.68 18.24 -2.89
C HIS A 134 -18.16 18.53 -2.93
N ASN A 135 -17.33 17.50 -2.79
CA ASN A 135 -15.89 17.66 -2.62
C ASN A 135 -15.16 17.99 -3.93
N PHE A 136 -15.54 17.41 -5.07
CA PHE A 136 -14.80 17.59 -6.32
C PHE A 136 -14.72 19.04 -6.79
N PRO A 137 -15.78 19.86 -6.76
CA PRO A 137 -15.67 21.28 -7.08
C PRO A 137 -14.68 22.03 -6.15
N LEU A 138 -14.69 21.74 -4.86
CA LEU A 138 -13.75 22.34 -3.90
C LEU A 138 -12.29 21.97 -4.22
N LEU A 139 -12.06 20.78 -4.80
CA LEU A 139 -10.75 20.32 -5.24
C LEU A 139 -10.35 20.80 -6.64
N GLY A 140 -11.21 21.65 -7.29
CA GLY A 140 -11.01 22.13 -8.66
C GLY A 140 -11.17 21.03 -9.71
N LEU A 141 -12.08 20.08 -9.48
CA LEU A 141 -12.31 18.90 -10.32
C LEU A 141 -13.72 18.92 -10.96
N ASP A 142 -14.18 20.07 -11.47
CA ASP A 142 -15.50 20.28 -12.07
C ASP A 142 -15.74 19.41 -13.32
N HIS A 143 -14.70 18.84 -13.90
CA HIS A 143 -14.76 17.96 -15.06
C HIS A 143 -15.10 16.50 -14.72
N ILE A 144 -15.26 16.17 -13.41
CA ILE A 144 -15.69 14.84 -12.98
C ILE A 144 -17.22 14.79 -12.92
N ARG A 145 -17.81 13.82 -13.61
CA ARG A 145 -19.23 13.51 -13.52
C ARG A 145 -19.47 12.41 -12.50
N VAL A 146 -20.39 12.65 -11.58
CA VAL A 146 -20.73 11.67 -10.53
C VAL A 146 -21.94 10.86 -10.98
N HIS A 147 -21.81 9.54 -11.00
CA HIS A 147 -22.84 8.57 -11.35
C HIS A 147 -23.15 7.67 -10.16
N HIS A 148 -24.39 7.74 -9.66
CA HIS A 148 -24.91 6.79 -8.69
C HIS A 148 -25.40 5.55 -9.44
N ALA A 149 -24.53 4.54 -9.61
CA ALA A 149 -24.81 3.37 -10.42
C ALA A 149 -24.02 2.14 -9.93
N ASP A 150 -24.49 0.95 -10.32
CA ASP A 150 -23.72 -0.28 -10.20
C ASP A 150 -22.59 -0.31 -11.24
N ALA A 151 -21.40 -0.72 -10.81
CA ALA A 151 -20.20 -0.75 -11.65
C ALA A 151 -20.37 -1.62 -12.91
N LEU A 152 -21.03 -2.78 -12.79
CA LEU A 152 -21.19 -3.72 -13.89
C LEU A 152 -22.26 -3.24 -14.88
N GLU A 153 -23.34 -2.67 -14.40
CA GLU A 153 -24.39 -2.07 -15.25
C GLU A 153 -23.78 -0.90 -16.04
N TYR A 154 -23.08 0.01 -15.36
CA TYR A 154 -22.41 1.13 -16.01
C TYR A 154 -21.37 0.68 -17.04
N LEU A 155 -20.51 -0.31 -16.70
CA LEU A 155 -19.50 -0.84 -17.61
C LEU A 155 -20.08 -1.38 -18.91
N ARG A 156 -21.26 -2.02 -18.88
CA ARG A 156 -21.91 -2.57 -20.08
C ARG A 156 -22.38 -1.48 -21.03
N GLU A 157 -22.86 -0.36 -20.50
CA GLU A 157 -23.50 0.72 -21.26
C GLU A 157 -22.53 1.83 -21.67
N MET A 158 -21.42 2.02 -20.94
CA MET A 158 -20.49 3.11 -21.20
C MET A 158 -19.77 2.99 -22.54
N GLU A 159 -19.42 4.14 -23.12
CA GLU A 159 -18.51 4.22 -24.27
C GLU A 159 -17.07 3.88 -23.84
N PRO A 160 -16.23 3.39 -24.77
CA PRO A 160 -14.82 3.14 -24.49
C PRO A 160 -14.07 4.41 -24.06
N VAL A 161 -13.13 4.23 -23.10
CA VAL A 161 -12.32 5.31 -22.53
C VAL A 161 -10.81 4.98 -22.62
N ASP A 162 -9.96 6.02 -22.45
CA ASP A 162 -8.51 5.82 -22.45
C ASP A 162 -8.04 5.05 -21.22
N CYS A 163 -8.67 5.28 -20.06
CA CYS A 163 -8.33 4.59 -18.83
C CYS A 163 -9.56 4.21 -18.01
N LEU A 164 -9.61 2.94 -17.59
CA LEU A 164 -10.52 2.43 -16.55
C LEU A 164 -9.73 2.18 -15.27
N PHE A 165 -10.32 2.50 -14.12
CA PHE A 165 -9.81 2.16 -12.80
C PHE A 165 -10.85 1.38 -12.01
N LEU A 166 -10.37 0.38 -11.25
CA LEU A 166 -11.17 -0.41 -10.32
C LEU A 166 -10.39 -0.68 -9.02
N ASP A 167 -11.07 -0.56 -7.89
CA ASP A 167 -10.65 -1.05 -6.58
C ASP A 167 -11.71 -2.03 -6.06
N PRO A 168 -11.71 -3.29 -6.56
CA PRO A 168 -12.76 -4.24 -6.23
C PRO A 168 -12.73 -4.59 -4.74
N ALA A 169 -13.90 -4.55 -4.09
CA ALA A 169 -14.05 -4.92 -2.70
C ALA A 169 -13.88 -6.44 -2.50
N ARG A 170 -13.51 -6.86 -1.30
CA ARG A 170 -13.48 -8.29 -0.96
C ARG A 170 -14.90 -8.78 -0.69
N ARG A 171 -15.21 -9.99 -1.13
CA ARG A 171 -16.44 -10.67 -0.71
C ARG A 171 -16.23 -11.26 0.68
N ASP A 172 -16.73 -10.58 1.70
CA ASP A 172 -16.71 -11.08 3.09
C ASP A 172 -17.79 -12.13 3.31
N SER A 173 -17.64 -13.32 2.73
CA SER A 173 -18.57 -14.40 2.99
C SER A 173 -18.30 -15.16 4.31
N HIS A 174 -17.07 -15.12 4.85
CA HIS A 174 -16.72 -15.96 6.04
C HIS A 174 -15.57 -15.42 6.91
N GLY A 175 -15.25 -14.12 6.87
CA GLY A 175 -14.19 -13.54 7.72
C GLY A 175 -12.77 -14.07 7.46
N GLY A 176 -12.56 -14.78 6.37
CA GLY A 176 -11.27 -15.32 5.95
C GLY A 176 -10.38 -14.26 5.31
N LYS A 177 -9.06 -14.44 5.38
CA LYS A 177 -8.11 -13.63 4.61
C LYS A 177 -8.25 -14.02 3.14
N THR A 178 -8.87 -13.17 2.31
CA THR A 178 -8.98 -13.37 0.86
C THR A 178 -7.58 -13.38 0.24
N VAL A 179 -7.27 -14.46 -0.46
CA VAL A 179 -5.97 -14.70 -1.09
C VAL A 179 -6.09 -14.76 -2.61
N ALA A 180 -7.31 -14.92 -3.16
CA ALA A 180 -7.56 -15.06 -4.60
C ALA A 180 -8.28 -13.82 -5.18
N ILE A 181 -7.90 -13.44 -6.42
CA ILE A 181 -8.51 -12.30 -7.13
C ILE A 181 -9.96 -12.61 -7.55
N THR A 182 -10.30 -13.89 -7.73
CA THR A 182 -11.66 -14.35 -8.05
C THR A 182 -12.68 -14.16 -6.91
N GLU A 183 -12.20 -13.86 -5.71
CA GLU A 183 -13.04 -13.57 -4.53
C GLU A 183 -13.36 -12.07 -4.38
N CYS A 184 -12.96 -11.25 -5.34
CA CYS A 184 -13.26 -9.82 -5.37
C CYS A 184 -14.63 -9.51 -5.98
N GLU A 185 -15.19 -8.37 -5.65
CA GLU A 185 -16.42 -7.83 -6.24
C GLU A 185 -16.19 -6.37 -6.68
N PRO A 186 -16.34 -6.08 -7.99
CA PRO A 186 -16.66 -7.01 -9.09
C PRO A 186 -15.56 -8.05 -9.34
N ASP A 187 -15.94 -9.21 -9.90
CA ASP A 187 -15.01 -10.29 -10.29
C ASP A 187 -14.22 -9.86 -11.53
N VAL A 188 -13.00 -9.39 -11.31
CA VAL A 188 -12.13 -8.87 -12.37
C VAL A 188 -11.79 -9.94 -13.41
N CYS A 189 -11.58 -11.20 -12.99
CA CYS A 189 -11.23 -12.28 -13.92
C CYS A 189 -12.38 -12.59 -14.88
N ALA A 190 -13.61 -12.61 -14.38
CA ALA A 190 -14.80 -12.81 -15.21
C ALA A 190 -15.07 -11.63 -16.15
N LEU A 191 -14.73 -10.42 -15.75
CA LEU A 191 -14.98 -9.20 -16.49
C LEU A 191 -13.81 -8.76 -17.38
N GLU A 192 -12.67 -9.40 -17.32
CA GLU A 192 -11.40 -8.95 -17.90
C GLU A 192 -11.54 -8.60 -19.40
N SER A 193 -12.21 -9.45 -20.18
CA SER A 193 -12.44 -9.20 -21.62
C SER A 193 -13.25 -7.93 -21.89
N LEU A 194 -14.30 -7.70 -21.10
CA LEU A 194 -15.14 -6.50 -21.21
C LEU A 194 -14.38 -5.26 -20.75
N LEU A 195 -13.60 -5.36 -19.67
CA LEU A 195 -12.78 -4.26 -19.17
C LEU A 195 -11.79 -3.77 -20.23
N VAL A 196 -11.06 -4.68 -20.89
CA VAL A 196 -10.10 -4.30 -21.95
C VAL A 196 -10.75 -3.95 -23.28
N GLU A 197 -12.03 -4.26 -23.46
CA GLU A 197 -12.84 -3.74 -24.57
C GLU A 197 -13.20 -2.28 -24.35
N LYS A 198 -13.62 -1.94 -23.13
CA LYS A 198 -14.08 -0.60 -22.74
C LYS A 198 -12.96 0.34 -22.31
N GLY A 199 -11.83 -0.16 -21.81
CA GLY A 199 -10.67 0.62 -21.43
C GLY A 199 -9.44 0.30 -22.26
N ARG A 200 -8.83 1.32 -22.89
CA ARG A 200 -7.55 1.15 -23.58
C ARG A 200 -6.45 0.71 -22.61
N LYS A 201 -6.43 1.27 -21.41
CA LYS A 201 -5.66 0.88 -20.24
C LYS A 201 -6.62 0.59 -19.10
N VAL A 202 -6.47 -0.55 -18.43
CA VAL A 202 -7.27 -0.89 -17.24
C VAL A 202 -6.33 -1.03 -16.06
N MET A 203 -6.57 -0.25 -15.01
CA MET A 203 -5.83 -0.34 -13.74
C MET A 203 -6.72 -0.97 -12.69
N VAL A 204 -6.23 -2.03 -12.07
CA VAL A 204 -6.93 -2.73 -10.99
C VAL A 204 -6.10 -2.68 -9.73
N LYS A 205 -6.60 -1.98 -8.71
CA LYS A 205 -6.00 -1.95 -7.39
C LYS A 205 -6.37 -3.23 -6.63
N LEU A 206 -5.38 -3.88 -6.05
CA LEU A 206 -5.51 -5.16 -5.38
C LEU A 206 -4.93 -5.10 -3.97
N SER A 207 -5.47 -5.94 -3.09
CA SER A 207 -4.97 -6.05 -1.72
C SER A 207 -3.50 -6.48 -1.67
N PRO A 208 -2.67 -5.90 -0.77
CA PRO A 208 -1.30 -6.37 -0.55
C PRO A 208 -1.23 -7.80 -0.02
N MET A 209 -2.33 -8.35 0.47
CA MET A 209 -2.41 -9.74 0.95
C MET A 209 -2.59 -10.75 -0.19
N LEU A 210 -2.96 -10.29 -1.40
CA LEU A 210 -3.16 -11.15 -2.55
C LEU A 210 -1.87 -11.88 -2.94
N ASP A 211 -1.98 -13.17 -3.32
CA ASP A 211 -0.87 -13.89 -3.93
C ASP A 211 -0.62 -13.41 -5.35
N MET A 212 0.56 -12.81 -5.57
CA MET A 212 0.95 -12.26 -6.87
C MET A 212 1.01 -13.34 -7.96
N ALA A 213 1.51 -14.54 -7.63
CA ALA A 213 1.61 -15.62 -8.61
C ALA A 213 0.22 -16.09 -9.06
N SER A 214 -0.76 -16.08 -8.16
CA SER A 214 -2.16 -16.36 -8.50
C SER A 214 -2.74 -15.27 -9.42
N ALA A 215 -2.57 -13.99 -9.06
CA ALA A 215 -3.07 -12.89 -9.88
C ALA A 215 -2.50 -12.90 -11.31
N LEU A 216 -1.20 -13.16 -11.43
CA LEU A 216 -0.51 -13.23 -12.74
C LEU A 216 -0.93 -14.42 -13.58
N ARG A 217 -1.31 -15.55 -12.96
CA ARG A 217 -1.84 -16.72 -13.66
C ARG A 217 -3.29 -16.52 -14.09
N ASP A 218 -4.09 -15.85 -13.25
CA ASP A 218 -5.53 -15.74 -13.41
C ASP A 218 -5.94 -14.58 -14.35
N LEU A 219 -5.08 -13.53 -14.49
CA LEU A 219 -5.27 -12.40 -15.40
C LEU A 219 -4.53 -12.59 -16.74
N LYS A 220 -5.25 -12.65 -17.83
CA LYS A 220 -4.71 -12.90 -19.18
C LYS A 220 -4.14 -11.65 -19.86
N TYR A 221 -4.74 -10.48 -19.58
CA TYR A 221 -4.39 -9.22 -20.24
C TYR A 221 -3.42 -8.37 -19.42
N ILE A 222 -2.94 -8.87 -18.29
CA ILE A 222 -1.96 -8.15 -17.44
C ILE A 222 -0.63 -7.96 -18.19
N ARG A 223 -0.05 -6.77 -18.06
CA ARG A 223 1.26 -6.41 -18.65
C ARG A 223 2.21 -5.78 -17.64
N GLU A 224 1.66 -5.13 -16.64
CA GLU A 224 2.44 -4.52 -15.57
C GLU A 224 1.81 -4.88 -14.23
N LEU A 225 2.64 -5.11 -13.22
CA LEU A 225 2.21 -5.29 -11.85
C LEU A 225 3.07 -4.41 -10.94
N HIS A 226 2.46 -3.40 -10.36
CA HIS A 226 3.13 -2.48 -9.45
C HIS A 226 2.90 -2.91 -8.00
N VAL A 227 3.99 -3.01 -7.24
CA VAL A 227 3.99 -3.35 -5.81
C VAL A 227 4.37 -2.10 -5.03
N ILE A 228 3.42 -1.51 -4.31
CA ILE A 228 3.60 -0.19 -3.70
C ILE A 228 3.73 -0.33 -2.19
N ALA A 229 4.85 0.13 -1.64
CA ALA A 229 5.10 0.19 -0.21
C ALA A 229 5.30 1.62 0.26
N VAL A 230 4.75 1.94 1.43
CA VAL A 230 4.89 3.25 2.09
C VAL A 230 5.42 3.02 3.49
N ASN A 231 6.49 3.73 3.86
CA ASN A 231 7.16 3.58 5.14
C ASN A 231 7.51 2.13 5.48
N ASN A 232 8.01 1.41 4.49
CA ASN A 232 8.42 -0.01 4.56
C ASN A 232 7.27 -0.98 4.88
N GLU A 233 6.05 -0.66 4.50
CA GLU A 233 4.88 -1.54 4.55
C GLU A 233 4.23 -1.61 3.17
N CYS A 234 4.03 -2.84 2.63
CA CYS A 234 3.32 -3.02 1.36
C CYS A 234 1.86 -2.62 1.53
N LYS A 235 1.40 -1.60 0.80
CA LYS A 235 0.06 -1.02 0.93
C LYS A 235 -0.91 -1.54 -0.11
N GLU A 236 -0.47 -1.71 -1.34
CA GLU A 236 -1.33 -2.16 -2.44
C GLU A 236 -0.51 -2.81 -3.56
N LEU A 237 -1.20 -3.58 -4.38
CA LEU A 237 -0.75 -4.02 -5.69
C LEU A 237 -1.63 -3.31 -6.73
N THR A 238 -1.05 -2.91 -7.86
CA THR A 238 -1.79 -2.35 -8.99
C THR A 238 -1.46 -3.13 -10.25
N ALA A 239 -2.44 -3.89 -10.74
CA ALA A 239 -2.34 -4.60 -12.00
C ALA A 239 -2.76 -3.68 -13.15
N VAL A 240 -1.99 -3.65 -14.24
CA VAL A 240 -2.31 -2.89 -15.43
C VAL A 240 -2.52 -3.85 -16.59
N LEU A 241 -3.72 -3.79 -17.17
CA LEU A 241 -4.15 -4.63 -18.27
C LEU A 241 -4.27 -3.79 -19.55
N TYR A 242 -3.90 -4.38 -20.68
CA TYR A 242 -4.03 -3.76 -22.01
C TYR A 242 -4.69 -4.73 -22.98
N ARG A 243 -5.55 -4.18 -23.86
CA ARG A 243 -6.07 -4.93 -24.99
C ARG A 243 -4.93 -5.32 -25.94
N MET A 244 -4.90 -6.55 -26.37
CA MET A 244 -3.98 -7.01 -27.41
C MET A 244 -4.45 -6.54 -28.77
N ASN A 245 -3.65 -5.77 -29.49
CA ASN A 245 -4.03 -5.15 -30.77
C ASN A 245 -3.91 -6.06 -31.99
N SER A 246 -3.31 -7.25 -31.90
CA SER A 246 -3.24 -8.21 -33.01
C SER A 246 -2.90 -9.63 -32.56
N VAL A 247 -3.28 -10.60 -33.38
CA VAL A 247 -2.95 -12.04 -33.27
C VAL A 247 -1.43 -12.30 -33.38
N ASN A 248 -0.65 -11.30 -33.81
CA ASN A 248 0.80 -11.37 -33.99
C ASN A 248 1.60 -10.80 -32.81
N GLU A 249 0.98 -10.15 -31.82
CA GLU A 249 1.65 -9.94 -30.53
C GLU A 249 1.59 -11.28 -29.80
N SER A 250 2.68 -12.06 -29.93
CA SER A 250 2.84 -13.36 -29.30
C SER A 250 2.38 -13.29 -27.84
N SER A 251 1.65 -14.33 -27.41
CA SER A 251 1.20 -14.56 -26.03
C SER A 251 2.32 -14.57 -24.99
N GLU A 252 3.55 -14.30 -25.41
CA GLU A 252 4.80 -14.33 -24.64
C GLU A 252 5.29 -12.95 -24.16
N LYS A 253 4.50 -11.86 -24.30
CA LYS A 253 4.94 -10.59 -23.74
C LYS A 253 4.95 -10.67 -22.22
N GLU A 254 6.15 -10.72 -21.68
CA GLU A 254 6.38 -10.92 -20.26
C GLU A 254 5.85 -9.77 -19.41
N VAL A 255 5.27 -10.07 -18.24
CA VAL A 255 4.76 -9.05 -17.32
C VAL A 255 5.92 -8.34 -16.65
N VAL A 256 5.93 -7.01 -16.72
CA VAL A 256 6.87 -6.17 -15.99
C VAL A 256 6.38 -5.97 -14.55
N ILE A 257 7.24 -6.27 -13.58
CA ILE A 257 6.98 -6.03 -12.17
C ILE A 257 7.75 -4.78 -11.75
N SER A 258 7.05 -3.81 -11.15
CA SER A 258 7.61 -2.58 -10.64
C SER A 258 7.43 -2.51 -9.12
N CYS A 259 8.52 -2.33 -8.40
CA CYS A 259 8.54 -2.25 -6.95
C CYS A 259 8.81 -0.80 -6.53
N GLU A 260 7.80 -0.19 -5.91
CA GLU A 260 7.82 1.20 -5.49
C GLU A 260 7.97 1.31 -3.97
N GLN A 261 8.87 2.17 -3.55
CA GLN A 261 9.06 2.45 -2.13
C GLN A 261 8.88 3.95 -1.89
N ALA A 262 7.89 4.31 -1.10
CA ALA A 262 7.71 5.68 -0.63
C ALA A 262 8.21 5.84 0.81
N VAL A 263 9.05 6.83 1.05
CA VAL A 263 9.56 7.20 2.37
C VAL A 263 9.43 8.70 2.53
N HIS A 264 8.84 9.16 3.63
CA HIS A 264 8.62 10.60 3.91
C HIS A 264 7.92 11.34 2.75
N ASN A 265 6.89 10.73 2.17
CA ASN A 265 6.13 11.28 1.03
C ASN A 265 6.96 11.50 -0.24
N SER A 266 8.10 10.85 -0.39
CA SER A 266 8.90 10.82 -1.60
C SER A 266 8.99 9.40 -2.14
N LEU A 267 8.79 9.23 -3.44
CA LEU A 267 8.99 7.95 -4.13
C LEU A 267 10.49 7.80 -4.47
N SER A 268 11.03 6.62 -4.24
CA SER A 268 12.34 6.25 -4.76
C SER A 268 12.25 5.91 -6.25
N GLU A 269 13.40 5.76 -6.89
CA GLU A 269 13.44 5.19 -8.23
C GLU A 269 12.92 3.74 -8.20
N PRO A 270 12.01 3.35 -9.14
CA PRO A 270 11.39 2.03 -9.13
C PRO A 270 12.39 0.93 -9.45
N PHE A 271 12.31 -0.18 -8.73
CA PHE A 271 13.01 -1.40 -9.11
C PHE A 271 12.12 -2.24 -10.02
N THR A 272 12.46 -2.28 -11.32
CA THR A 272 11.69 -3.03 -12.32
C THR A 272 12.39 -4.31 -12.71
N TYR A 273 11.61 -5.36 -12.99
CA TYR A 273 12.12 -6.64 -13.45
C TYR A 273 11.01 -7.49 -14.08
N THR A 274 11.42 -8.60 -14.72
CA THR A 274 10.53 -9.63 -15.23
C THR A 274 10.82 -10.97 -14.53
N PHE A 275 9.89 -11.91 -14.58
CA PHE A 275 10.12 -13.24 -13.98
C PHE A 275 11.24 -14.02 -14.65
N SER A 276 11.46 -13.86 -15.96
CA SER A 276 12.57 -14.52 -16.65
C SER A 276 13.90 -13.92 -16.20
N GLU A 277 14.01 -12.61 -15.98
CA GLU A 277 15.20 -12.01 -15.40
C GLU A 277 15.50 -12.58 -14.00
N GLU A 278 14.52 -12.65 -13.11
CA GLU A 278 14.71 -13.25 -11.78
C GLU A 278 15.10 -14.72 -11.87
N LYS A 279 14.43 -15.50 -12.74
CA LYS A 279 14.71 -16.92 -12.93
C LYS A 279 16.13 -17.18 -13.43
N ASN A 280 16.63 -16.33 -14.34
CA ASN A 280 17.95 -16.48 -14.96
C ASN A 280 19.07 -15.78 -14.16
N ALA A 281 18.71 -14.99 -13.17
CA ALA A 281 19.69 -14.27 -12.35
C ALA A 281 20.58 -15.22 -11.52
N VAL A 282 21.84 -14.85 -11.40
CA VAL A 282 22.84 -15.56 -10.59
C VAL A 282 22.83 -15.02 -9.17
N CYS A 283 22.44 -15.85 -8.21
CA CYS A 283 22.47 -15.50 -6.79
C CYS A 283 23.72 -16.05 -6.14
N GLN A 284 24.58 -15.17 -5.65
CA GLN A 284 25.73 -15.58 -4.84
C GLN A 284 25.30 -15.80 -3.38
N LEU A 285 25.73 -16.92 -2.80
CA LEU A 285 25.55 -17.18 -1.37
C LEU A 285 26.81 -16.79 -0.59
N ALA A 286 26.62 -16.27 0.61
CA ALA A 286 27.72 -15.86 1.48
C ALA A 286 28.15 -17.03 2.40
N ASP A 287 29.42 -17.28 2.53
CA ASP A 287 29.98 -18.26 3.47
C ASP A 287 29.89 -17.76 4.92
N ARG A 288 29.89 -16.44 5.10
CA ARG A 288 29.79 -15.75 6.39
C ARG A 288 29.12 -14.41 6.26
N VAL A 289 28.65 -13.84 7.36
CA VAL A 289 28.21 -12.44 7.43
C VAL A 289 29.43 -11.52 7.30
N GLU A 290 29.34 -10.54 6.44
CA GLU A 290 30.40 -9.54 6.20
C GLU A 290 30.11 -8.22 6.95
N THR A 291 30.80 -7.14 6.61
CA THR A 291 30.75 -5.84 7.30
C THR A 291 29.36 -5.19 7.27
N TYR A 292 28.62 -5.35 6.17
CA TYR A 292 27.30 -4.75 5.99
C TYR A 292 26.24 -5.82 5.80
N LEU A 293 25.08 -5.58 6.40
CA LEU A 293 23.88 -6.41 6.28
C LEU A 293 22.78 -5.58 5.58
N TYR A 294 22.07 -6.21 4.63
CA TYR A 294 20.98 -5.57 3.90
C TYR A 294 19.70 -6.37 4.02
N GLU A 295 18.59 -5.64 4.17
CA GLU A 295 17.25 -6.19 4.12
C GLU A 295 16.46 -5.44 3.05
N PRO A 296 15.90 -6.14 2.03
CA PRO A 296 15.11 -5.50 0.98
C PRO A 296 13.91 -4.73 1.54
N GLY A 297 13.52 -3.68 0.86
CA GLY A 297 12.30 -2.95 1.18
C GLY A 297 11.04 -3.82 1.04
N ALA A 298 9.95 -3.40 1.66
CA ALA A 298 8.72 -4.20 1.75
C ALA A 298 8.12 -4.53 0.37
N ALA A 299 8.23 -3.63 -0.62
CA ALA A 299 7.80 -3.91 -1.99
C ALA A 299 8.60 -5.05 -2.62
N LEU A 300 9.93 -5.06 -2.45
CA LEU A 300 10.82 -6.11 -2.95
C LEU A 300 10.63 -7.44 -2.22
N LEU A 301 10.40 -7.39 -0.90
CA LEU A 301 10.06 -8.60 -0.13
C LEU A 301 8.73 -9.22 -0.58
N LYS A 302 7.76 -8.39 -0.98
CA LYS A 302 6.49 -8.85 -1.54
C LYS A 302 6.64 -9.39 -2.95
N ALA A 303 7.41 -8.70 -3.80
CA ALA A 303 7.57 -9.03 -5.22
C ALA A 303 8.53 -10.20 -5.47
N GLY A 304 9.57 -10.37 -4.66
CA GLY A 304 10.43 -11.54 -4.67
C GLY A 304 11.60 -11.57 -5.65
N PRO A 305 12.22 -10.45 -6.13
CA PRO A 305 13.37 -10.47 -7.03
C PRO A 305 14.69 -10.81 -6.30
N TYR A 306 14.68 -11.89 -5.54
CA TYR A 306 15.75 -12.16 -4.57
C TYR A 306 17.10 -12.51 -5.19
N ARG A 307 17.11 -13.15 -6.37
CA ARG A 307 18.36 -13.47 -7.09
C ARG A 307 18.88 -12.25 -7.82
N LEU A 308 17.98 -11.48 -8.46
CA LEU A 308 18.33 -10.23 -9.12
C LEU A 308 18.91 -9.19 -8.17
N LEU A 309 18.42 -9.09 -6.93
CA LEU A 309 19.01 -8.21 -5.92
C LEU A 309 20.46 -8.57 -5.64
N SER A 310 20.79 -9.87 -5.52
CA SER A 310 22.17 -10.32 -5.36
C SER A 310 23.01 -9.91 -6.58
N GLN A 311 22.52 -10.17 -7.78
CA GLN A 311 23.25 -9.91 -9.03
C GLN A 311 23.44 -8.42 -9.32
N ARG A 312 22.36 -7.62 -9.24
CA ARG A 312 22.37 -6.18 -9.62
C ARG A 312 23.19 -5.32 -8.64
N TYR A 313 23.19 -5.68 -7.36
CA TYR A 313 23.89 -4.91 -6.31
C TYR A 313 25.22 -5.55 -5.89
N GLY A 314 25.60 -6.70 -6.43
CA GLY A 314 26.85 -7.38 -6.08
C GLY A 314 26.90 -7.85 -4.62
N VAL A 315 25.76 -8.06 -3.99
CA VAL A 315 25.63 -8.51 -2.60
C VAL A 315 25.38 -10.01 -2.53
N LYS A 316 25.90 -10.67 -1.49
CA LYS A 316 25.77 -12.11 -1.29
C LYS A 316 24.60 -12.40 -0.35
N LYS A 317 23.76 -13.36 -0.68
CA LYS A 317 22.61 -13.78 0.13
C LYS A 317 23.05 -14.72 1.25
N LEU A 318 22.60 -14.51 2.50
CA LEU A 318 23.02 -15.33 3.64
C LEU A 318 22.46 -16.77 3.59
N HIS A 319 21.26 -16.95 3.01
CA HIS A 319 20.62 -18.24 2.86
C HIS A 319 19.53 -18.14 1.79
N PRO A 320 19.23 -19.19 1.01
CA PRO A 320 18.16 -19.16 -0.01
C PRO A 320 16.83 -18.62 0.49
N ASN A 321 16.48 -18.83 1.75
CA ASN A 321 15.18 -18.46 2.33
C ASN A 321 15.22 -17.28 3.32
N SER A 322 16.40 -16.68 3.63
CA SER A 322 16.48 -15.60 4.62
C SER A 322 16.10 -14.23 4.09
N HIS A 323 16.32 -14.02 2.80
CA HIS A 323 16.18 -12.72 2.14
C HIS A 323 16.97 -11.58 2.82
N LEU A 324 18.08 -11.95 3.46
CA LEU A 324 19.10 -11.05 3.97
C LEU A 324 20.36 -11.18 3.13
N TYR A 325 21.05 -10.06 2.93
CA TYR A 325 22.24 -9.99 2.10
C TYR A 325 23.38 -9.35 2.87
N THR A 326 24.62 -9.59 2.40
CA THR A 326 25.83 -9.06 3.05
C THR A 326 26.87 -8.64 2.00
N SER A 327 27.72 -7.70 2.36
CA SER A 327 28.92 -7.32 1.61
C SER A 327 30.00 -6.75 2.52
N SER A 328 31.23 -6.77 2.04
CA SER A 328 32.38 -6.15 2.73
C SER A 328 32.42 -4.64 2.60
N VAL A 329 31.79 -4.08 1.55
CA VAL A 329 31.69 -2.65 1.27
C VAL A 329 30.24 -2.19 1.30
N GLN A 330 30.02 -0.93 1.66
CA GLN A 330 28.68 -0.37 1.64
C GLN A 330 28.24 -0.12 0.19
N VAL A 331 27.02 -0.58 -0.15
CA VAL A 331 26.39 -0.36 -1.47
C VAL A 331 25.06 0.35 -1.31
N ASP A 332 24.68 1.10 -2.35
CA ASP A 332 23.33 1.69 -2.41
C ASP A 332 22.33 0.59 -2.76
N PHE A 333 21.63 0.11 -1.73
CA PHE A 333 20.75 -1.04 -1.82
C PHE A 333 19.28 -0.63 -1.61
N PRO A 334 18.32 -1.13 -2.42
CA PRO A 334 16.92 -0.73 -2.33
C PRO A 334 16.22 -1.35 -1.11
N GLY A 335 16.55 -0.87 0.07
CA GLY A 335 16.05 -1.37 1.34
C GLY A 335 16.77 -0.75 2.52
N ARG A 336 16.95 -1.53 3.58
CA ARG A 336 17.65 -1.09 4.79
C ARG A 336 19.08 -1.61 4.79
N CYS A 337 20.04 -0.73 5.01
CA CYS A 337 21.45 -1.06 5.21
C CYS A 337 21.81 -0.95 6.70
N PHE A 338 22.65 -1.86 7.18
CA PHE A 338 23.13 -1.88 8.55
C PHE A 338 24.62 -2.23 8.57
N GLN A 339 25.35 -1.63 9.50
CA GLN A 339 26.71 -2.00 9.81
C GLN A 339 26.72 -3.10 10.88
N VAL A 340 27.36 -4.22 10.60
CA VAL A 340 27.48 -5.36 11.53
C VAL A 340 28.51 -5.02 12.59
N THR A 341 28.13 -5.13 13.88
CA THR A 341 29.00 -4.86 15.02
C THR A 341 29.31 -6.10 15.84
N GLY A 342 28.64 -7.20 15.60
CA GLY A 342 28.90 -8.47 16.26
C GLY A 342 27.98 -9.58 15.77
N ILE A 343 28.41 -10.81 15.93
CA ILE A 343 27.70 -12.03 15.57
C ILE A 343 27.89 -13.06 16.66
N SER A 344 26.84 -13.78 17.02
CA SER A 344 26.93 -14.92 17.93
C SER A 344 26.00 -16.05 17.51
N GLY A 345 26.26 -17.24 17.97
CA GLY A 345 25.28 -18.30 18.06
C GLY A 345 24.24 -18.02 19.16
N PHE A 346 23.44 -19.05 19.50
CA PHE A 346 22.38 -18.94 20.51
C PHE A 346 22.80 -19.57 21.88
N GLY A 347 24.10 -19.81 22.10
CA GLY A 347 24.65 -20.20 23.37
C GLY A 347 24.47 -19.10 24.43
N LYS A 348 24.12 -19.46 25.67
CA LYS A 348 23.82 -18.45 26.72
C LYS A 348 24.99 -17.48 26.97
N LYS A 349 26.25 -17.97 26.93
CA LYS A 349 27.44 -17.15 27.14
C LYS A 349 27.66 -16.19 25.96
N GLU A 350 27.59 -16.71 24.74
CA GLU A 350 27.78 -15.95 23.49
C GLU A 350 26.75 -14.81 23.36
N VAL A 351 25.46 -15.12 23.58
CA VAL A 351 24.38 -14.12 23.56
C VAL A 351 24.59 -13.04 24.62
N LYS A 352 25.04 -13.44 25.86
CA LYS A 352 25.32 -12.47 26.92
C LYS A 352 26.48 -11.53 26.57
N GLU A 353 27.52 -12.05 25.94
CA GLU A 353 28.66 -11.26 25.47
C GLU A 353 28.24 -10.32 24.31
N LEU A 354 27.50 -10.82 23.33
CA LEU A 354 27.01 -9.99 22.20
C LEU A 354 26.12 -8.84 22.66
N LEU A 355 25.21 -9.11 23.59
CA LEU A 355 24.25 -8.09 24.06
C LEU A 355 24.89 -7.07 25.00
N GLY A 356 25.90 -7.48 25.84
CA GLY A 356 26.66 -6.54 26.66
C GLY A 356 25.83 -5.67 27.60
N GLY A 357 24.72 -6.19 28.15
CA GLY A 357 23.81 -5.42 29.01
C GLY A 357 22.79 -4.56 28.29
N LEU A 358 22.60 -4.75 26.98
CA LEU A 358 21.60 -4.07 26.17
C LEU A 358 20.17 -4.32 26.71
N GLU A 359 19.39 -3.25 26.91
CA GLU A 359 18.02 -3.32 27.42
C GLU A 359 16.97 -3.22 26.30
N LYS A 360 17.30 -2.55 25.19
CA LYS A 360 16.40 -2.27 24.07
C LYS A 360 17.05 -2.61 22.74
N ALA A 361 16.28 -3.21 21.82
CA ALA A 361 16.71 -3.41 20.45
C ALA A 361 15.52 -3.58 19.51
N ASN A 362 15.75 -3.23 18.24
CA ASN A 362 14.84 -3.52 17.14
C ASN A 362 15.15 -4.94 16.63
N LEU A 363 14.28 -5.91 16.93
CA LEU A 363 14.49 -7.32 16.61
C LEU A 363 13.75 -7.72 15.34
N THR A 364 14.48 -8.31 14.40
CA THR A 364 13.94 -8.89 13.15
C THR A 364 14.28 -10.38 13.08
N VAL A 365 13.35 -11.17 12.61
CA VAL A 365 13.49 -12.62 12.41
C VAL A 365 13.32 -12.94 10.92
N ARG A 366 14.29 -13.65 10.34
CA ARG A 366 14.26 -14.12 8.95
C ARG A 366 14.78 -15.55 8.85
N ASN A 367 13.96 -16.46 8.31
CA ASN A 367 14.32 -17.89 8.22
C ASN A 367 14.83 -18.47 9.55
N PHE A 368 14.06 -18.30 10.60
CA PHE A 368 14.43 -18.71 11.96
C PHE A 368 13.24 -19.36 12.69
N PRO A 369 13.44 -20.41 13.50
CA PRO A 369 12.36 -21.23 14.07
C PRO A 369 11.66 -20.63 15.30
N ALA A 370 11.81 -19.34 15.59
CA ALA A 370 11.15 -18.66 16.69
C ALA A 370 10.56 -17.33 16.23
N SER A 371 9.46 -16.89 16.84
CA SER A 371 8.87 -15.58 16.57
C SER A 371 9.67 -14.43 17.20
N VAL A 372 9.44 -13.20 16.74
CA VAL A 372 10.00 -11.99 17.36
C VAL A 372 9.62 -11.90 18.83
N ALA A 373 8.35 -12.23 19.18
CA ALA A 373 7.86 -12.18 20.55
C ALA A 373 8.57 -13.18 21.46
N ASP A 374 8.78 -14.41 20.99
CA ASP A 374 9.47 -15.46 21.76
C ASP A 374 10.95 -15.10 22.01
N LEU A 375 11.62 -14.61 20.95
CA LEU A 375 13.02 -14.19 21.07
C LEU A 375 13.16 -12.98 21.98
N ARG A 376 12.29 -12.00 21.87
CA ARG A 376 12.28 -10.81 22.72
C ARG A 376 12.15 -11.19 24.21
N LYS A 377 11.24 -12.11 24.52
CA LYS A 377 11.08 -12.66 25.87
C LYS A 377 12.33 -13.42 26.34
N LYS A 378 12.88 -14.29 25.49
CA LYS A 378 14.09 -15.06 25.79
C LYS A 378 15.31 -14.20 26.03
N LEU A 379 15.49 -13.15 25.22
CA LEU A 379 16.63 -12.21 25.30
C LEU A 379 16.40 -11.12 26.35
N LYS A 380 15.20 -11.00 26.92
CA LYS A 380 14.80 -9.97 27.91
C LYS A 380 14.98 -8.54 27.38
N LEU A 381 14.67 -8.30 26.09
CA LEU A 381 14.84 -7.01 25.44
C LEU A 381 13.50 -6.29 25.30
N LYS A 382 13.49 -4.98 25.50
CA LYS A 382 12.41 -4.07 25.14
C LYS A 382 12.54 -3.65 23.66
N GLU A 383 11.46 -3.16 23.07
CA GLU A 383 11.49 -2.61 21.72
C GLU A 383 12.10 -1.22 21.67
N GLY A 384 12.81 -0.91 20.55
CA GLY A 384 13.36 0.41 20.26
C GLY A 384 14.86 0.51 20.53
N GLY A 385 15.36 1.74 20.57
CA GLY A 385 16.79 2.07 20.64
C GLY A 385 17.46 2.01 19.26
N ASP A 386 18.78 2.21 19.24
CA ASP A 386 19.60 2.35 18.03
C ASP A 386 20.22 1.05 17.54
N VAL A 387 20.09 -0.02 18.33
CA VAL A 387 20.62 -1.35 18.00
C VAL A 387 19.57 -2.17 17.26
N TYR A 388 20.00 -2.82 16.20
CA TYR A 388 19.21 -3.77 15.41
C TYR A 388 19.78 -5.17 15.60
N LEU A 389 18.90 -6.14 15.82
CA LEU A 389 19.24 -7.54 15.96
C LEU A 389 18.51 -8.37 14.92
N PHE A 390 19.26 -9.16 14.16
CA PHE A 390 18.70 -10.07 13.17
C PHE A 390 18.95 -11.51 13.59
N ALA A 391 17.88 -12.27 13.81
CA ALA A 391 17.96 -13.71 14.03
C ALA A 391 17.70 -14.42 12.70
N THR A 392 18.67 -15.20 12.22
CA THR A 392 18.58 -15.89 10.93
C THR A 392 19.34 -17.21 10.93
N THR A 393 19.17 -17.98 9.84
CA THR A 393 19.94 -19.20 9.57
C THR A 393 20.83 -18.91 8.37
N LEU A 394 22.11 -19.24 8.45
CA LEU A 394 23.09 -19.15 7.37
C LEU A 394 22.97 -20.35 6.41
N GLN A 395 23.64 -20.29 5.24
CA GLN A 395 23.59 -21.37 4.24
C GLN A 395 24.08 -22.73 4.74
N ASN A 396 25.01 -22.73 5.71
CA ASN A 396 25.52 -23.95 6.35
C ASN A 396 24.57 -24.53 7.41
N GLY A 397 23.39 -23.93 7.64
CA GLY A 397 22.42 -24.31 8.65
C GLY A 397 22.65 -23.74 10.04
N GLU A 398 23.71 -22.97 10.24
CA GLU A 398 24.03 -22.32 11.51
C GLU A 398 23.02 -21.21 11.83
N LYS A 399 22.50 -21.21 13.05
CA LYS A 399 21.60 -20.18 13.57
C LYS A 399 22.39 -19.08 14.25
N VAL A 400 22.27 -17.86 13.76
CA VAL A 400 23.03 -16.72 14.24
C VAL A 400 22.15 -15.56 14.68
N LEU A 401 22.64 -14.80 15.65
CA LEU A 401 22.14 -13.50 16.06
C LEU A 401 23.16 -12.44 15.62
N ILE A 402 22.76 -11.56 14.73
CA ILE A 402 23.60 -10.51 14.15
C ILE A 402 23.22 -9.18 14.81
N LYS A 403 24.20 -8.52 15.44
CA LYS A 403 24.04 -7.19 16.04
C LYS A 403 24.52 -6.13 15.08
N CYS A 404 23.69 -5.13 14.85
CA CYS A 404 23.93 -4.08 13.86
C CYS A 404 23.58 -2.68 14.40
N LEU A 405 24.17 -1.67 13.79
CA LEU A 405 23.82 -0.27 13.91
C LEU A 405 23.43 0.29 12.52
N LYS A 406 22.75 1.42 12.47
CA LYS A 406 22.62 2.16 11.21
C LYS A 406 24.00 2.64 10.78
N PRO A 407 24.39 2.45 9.49
CA PRO A 407 25.66 2.96 9.01
C PRO A 407 25.64 4.49 9.00
N ALA A 408 26.83 5.11 9.01
CA ALA A 408 26.96 6.51 8.65
C ALA A 408 26.43 6.71 7.20
N LEU A 409 25.77 7.82 6.94
CA LEU A 409 25.32 8.15 5.60
C LEU A 409 26.53 8.16 4.64
N LEU A 410 26.36 7.54 3.47
CA LEU A 410 27.31 7.71 2.37
C LEU A 410 27.38 9.21 2.02
N SER A 411 28.52 9.81 2.20
CA SER A 411 28.80 11.22 1.89
C SER A 411 28.85 11.42 0.38
#